data_b7dff6cc8b4f9aee7420239fe8c15cf1
#
_entry.id   b7dff6cc8b4f9aee7420239fe8c15cf1
#
_cell.length_a   1.000
_cell.length_b   1.000
_cell.length_c   1.000
_cell.angle_alpha   90.00
_cell.angle_beta   90.00
_cell.angle_gamma   90.00
#
_symmetry.space_group_name_H-M   'P 1'
#
loop_
_entity.id
_entity.type
_entity.pdbx_description
1 polymer ?
#
loop_
_entity_poly.entity_id
_entity_poly.type
_entity_poly.pdbx_seq_one_letter_code
_entity_poly.pdbx_strand_id
1 'polypeptide(L)'
;MFDSASAGRYGRRDVTPDTVAPLYFLAASLLLVSGVLKLVGPRATAQAMLDAGLPGSRAVARGLGAGECAAAAFAAAAPSRGGALALAIAYLAFAGFVGSMLRTHPTAGSCGCAGSKAVPPSLLHLTLDVVAAAAGLTYLALHGPSARVWFAGLGWGSAPVLAGLVLAGWLLVVVVTEVPAAWRAWTPPAGHDPVPHEDRHLVAEDALSIAGIGPGHPSLWPGVGANAGASG
;
A
#
# COMPACT_ATOMS: atom_id res chain seq x y z
N MET A 1 -45.32 -41.12 -20.59
CA MET A 1 -44.78 -41.10 -19.22
C MET A 1 -43.50 -40.36 -19.27
N PHE A 2 -43.58 -39.00 -19.11
CA PHE A 2 -42.43 -38.09 -19.24
C PHE A 2 -41.84 -37.92 -17.84
N ASP A 3 -40.59 -38.31 -17.71
CA ASP A 3 -39.82 -38.23 -16.46
C ASP A 3 -39.40 -36.77 -16.19
N SER A 4 -40.18 -36.09 -15.35
CA SER A 4 -40.00 -34.68 -14.99
C SER A 4 -39.01 -34.46 -13.84
N ALA A 5 -37.99 -35.30 -13.66
CA ALA A 5 -37.12 -35.32 -12.48
C ALA A 5 -35.73 -34.69 -12.68
N SER A 6 -35.45 -33.98 -13.80
CA SER A 6 -34.11 -33.41 -14.04
C SER A 6 -33.99 -31.87 -14.01
N ALA A 7 -35.07 -31.17 -13.64
CA ALA A 7 -35.06 -29.73 -13.50
C ALA A 7 -34.80 -29.32 -12.03
N GLY A 8 -33.54 -29.09 -11.62
CA GLY A 8 -33.38 -28.49 -10.30
C GLY A 8 -32.02 -28.62 -9.62
N ARG A 9 -30.93 -28.88 -10.34
CA ARG A 9 -29.58 -28.69 -9.77
C ARG A 9 -28.79 -27.66 -10.58
N TYR A 10 -29.30 -26.43 -10.64
CA TYR A 10 -28.45 -25.30 -10.93
C TYR A 10 -27.52 -25.14 -9.72
N GLY A 11 -26.32 -25.71 -9.89
CA GLY A 11 -25.39 -25.98 -8.83
C GLY A 11 -25.06 -24.70 -8.05
N ARG A 12 -25.39 -24.74 -6.77
CA ARG A 12 -24.67 -23.95 -5.78
C ARG A 12 -23.19 -24.26 -6.04
N ARG A 13 -22.43 -23.32 -6.56
CA ARG A 13 -20.97 -23.48 -6.71
C ARG A 13 -20.43 -23.59 -5.29
N ASP A 14 -20.19 -24.81 -4.87
CA ASP A 14 -19.60 -25.07 -3.56
C ASP A 14 -18.22 -24.39 -3.58
N VAL A 15 -18.03 -23.40 -2.70
CA VAL A 15 -16.74 -22.74 -2.52
C VAL A 15 -15.81 -23.79 -1.93
N THR A 16 -14.82 -24.22 -2.71
CA THR A 16 -13.82 -25.20 -2.28
C THR A 16 -12.54 -24.49 -1.83
N PRO A 17 -11.69 -25.13 -1.04
CA PRO A 17 -10.38 -24.56 -0.67
C PRO A 17 -9.56 -24.14 -1.90
N ASP A 18 -9.63 -24.88 -3.00
CA ASP A 18 -8.87 -24.62 -4.23
C ASP A 18 -9.31 -23.34 -4.93
N THR A 19 -10.58 -22.93 -4.81
CA THR A 19 -11.06 -21.66 -5.38
C THR A 19 -10.58 -20.45 -4.60
N VAL A 20 -10.29 -20.59 -3.30
CA VAL A 20 -9.83 -19.50 -2.41
C VAL A 20 -8.31 -19.47 -2.29
N ALA A 21 -7.62 -20.59 -2.55
CA ALA A 21 -6.18 -20.74 -2.39
C ALA A 21 -5.37 -19.65 -3.12
N PRO A 22 -5.65 -19.30 -4.40
CA PRO A 22 -4.89 -18.25 -5.08
C PRO A 22 -4.95 -16.90 -4.37
N LEU A 23 -6.14 -16.50 -3.90
CA LEU A 23 -6.33 -15.25 -3.18
C LEU A 23 -5.63 -15.27 -1.81
N TYR A 24 -5.70 -16.39 -1.11
CA TYR A 24 -5.01 -16.60 0.16
C TYR A 24 -3.48 -16.49 0.00
N PHE A 25 -2.89 -17.18 -0.98
CA PHE A 25 -1.44 -17.12 -1.21
C PHE A 25 -0.99 -15.78 -1.78
N LEU A 26 -1.83 -15.10 -2.56
CA LEU A 26 -1.58 -13.72 -2.97
C LEU A 26 -1.52 -12.78 -1.74
N ALA A 27 -2.47 -12.89 -0.84
CA ALA A 27 -2.48 -12.11 0.40
C ALA A 27 -1.23 -12.40 1.25
N ALA A 28 -0.85 -13.68 1.43
CA ALA A 28 0.38 -14.04 2.15
C ALA A 28 1.63 -13.44 1.49
N SER A 29 1.71 -13.46 0.16
CA SER A 29 2.81 -12.86 -0.59
C SER A 29 2.88 -11.35 -0.43
N LEU A 30 1.74 -10.66 -0.45
CA LEU A 30 1.66 -9.21 -0.23
C LEU A 30 2.08 -8.84 1.19
N LEU A 31 1.68 -9.63 2.19
CA LEU A 31 2.11 -9.44 3.57
C LEU A 31 3.63 -9.59 3.71
N LEU A 32 4.22 -10.58 3.03
CA LEU A 32 5.67 -10.77 2.99
C LEU A 32 6.38 -9.56 2.37
N VAL A 33 5.92 -9.10 1.21
CA VAL A 33 6.49 -7.92 0.52
C VAL A 33 6.38 -6.68 1.41
N SER A 34 5.21 -6.43 2.02
CA SER A 34 4.99 -5.34 2.97
C SER A 34 5.98 -5.39 4.12
N GLY A 35 6.18 -6.56 4.72
CA GLY A 35 7.14 -6.77 5.81
C GLY A 35 8.58 -6.49 5.37
N VAL A 36 9.01 -6.99 4.23
CA VAL A 36 10.35 -6.74 3.67
C VAL A 36 10.57 -5.25 3.41
N LEU A 37 9.59 -4.55 2.83
CA LEU A 37 9.69 -3.11 2.57
C LEU A 37 9.84 -2.31 3.87
N LYS A 38 9.18 -2.71 4.98
CA LYS A 38 9.34 -2.08 6.30
C LYS A 38 10.70 -2.38 6.93
N LEU A 39 11.27 -3.57 6.70
CA LEU A 39 12.61 -3.90 7.17
C LEU A 39 13.67 -3.05 6.48
N VAL A 40 13.56 -2.86 5.16
CA VAL A 40 14.51 -2.08 4.34
C VAL A 40 14.30 -0.58 4.54
N GLY A 41 13.05 -0.11 4.48
CA GLY A 41 12.69 1.32 4.51
C GLY A 41 11.67 1.67 5.60
N PRO A 42 12.03 1.63 6.90
CA PRO A 42 11.06 1.77 8.01
C PRO A 42 10.53 3.19 8.23
N ARG A 43 11.05 4.21 7.50
CA ARG A 43 10.79 5.63 7.82
C ARG A 43 9.32 6.02 7.67
N ALA A 44 8.68 5.67 6.55
CA ALA A 44 7.28 6.02 6.31
C ALA A 44 6.33 5.32 7.28
N THR A 45 6.63 4.05 7.64
CA THR A 45 5.86 3.32 8.65
C THR A 45 6.02 3.95 10.03
N ALA A 46 7.26 4.31 10.43
CA ALA A 46 7.49 4.98 11.70
C ALA A 46 6.75 6.33 11.78
N GLN A 47 6.74 7.11 10.70
CA GLN A 47 6.00 8.37 10.64
C GLN A 47 4.49 8.14 10.73
N ALA A 48 3.94 7.19 9.97
CA ALA A 48 2.51 6.86 10.02
C ALA A 48 2.05 6.44 11.44
N MET A 49 2.91 5.73 12.16
CA MET A 49 2.64 5.38 13.56
C MET A 49 2.61 6.62 14.46
N LEU A 50 3.55 7.56 14.30
CA LEU A 50 3.56 8.82 15.04
C LEU A 50 2.32 9.66 14.73
N ASP A 51 1.94 9.77 13.46
CA ASP A 51 0.75 10.49 13.00
C ASP A 51 -0.54 9.89 13.62
N ALA A 52 -0.55 8.57 13.85
CA ALA A 52 -1.62 7.86 14.54
C ALA A 52 -1.55 7.94 16.08
N GLY A 53 -0.60 8.68 16.64
CA GLY A 53 -0.40 8.76 18.10
C GLY A 53 0.22 7.50 18.72
N LEU A 54 0.81 6.62 17.91
CA LEU A 54 1.47 5.39 18.36
C LEU A 54 2.98 5.59 18.49
N PRO A 55 3.69 4.76 19.28
CA PRO A 55 5.14 4.82 19.38
C PRO A 55 5.77 4.49 18.01
N GLY A 56 6.24 5.53 17.29
CA GLY A 56 6.79 5.44 15.95
C GLY A 56 8.31 5.56 15.95
N SER A 57 9.04 4.46 16.17
CA SER A 57 10.47 4.42 15.95
C SER A 57 10.83 3.50 14.77
N ARG A 58 12.04 3.69 14.21
CA ARG A 58 12.53 2.79 13.15
C ARG A 58 12.66 1.34 13.64
N ALA A 59 12.97 1.15 14.93
CA ALA A 59 13.06 -0.17 15.53
C ALA A 59 11.69 -0.83 15.61
N VAL A 60 10.66 -0.11 16.05
CA VAL A 60 9.28 -0.61 16.11
C VAL A 60 8.75 -0.93 14.70
N ALA A 61 8.99 -0.05 13.72
CA ALA A 61 8.60 -0.28 12.33
C ALA A 61 9.28 -1.53 11.72
N ARG A 62 10.57 -1.76 12.02
CA ARG A 62 11.25 -3.00 11.63
C ARG A 62 10.74 -4.23 12.36
N GLY A 63 10.42 -4.11 13.66
CA GLY A 63 9.80 -5.18 14.42
C GLY A 63 8.45 -5.60 13.83
N LEU A 64 7.63 -4.61 13.44
CA LEU A 64 6.37 -4.85 12.72
C LEU A 64 6.64 -5.58 11.40
N GLY A 65 7.59 -5.11 10.59
CA GLY A 65 7.97 -5.77 9.34
C GLY A 65 8.46 -7.21 9.53
N ALA A 66 9.24 -7.47 10.57
CA ALA A 66 9.67 -8.84 10.92
C ALA A 66 8.47 -9.71 11.32
N GLY A 67 7.53 -9.18 12.09
CA GLY A 67 6.29 -9.86 12.45
C GLY A 67 5.43 -10.19 11.21
N GLU A 68 5.31 -9.27 10.26
CA GLU A 68 4.62 -9.50 8.99
C GLU A 68 5.28 -10.61 8.16
N CYS A 69 6.62 -10.59 8.04
CA CYS A 69 7.35 -11.65 7.36
C CYS A 69 7.17 -13.01 8.04
N ALA A 70 7.23 -13.05 9.36
CA ALA A 70 7.00 -14.27 10.13
C ALA A 70 5.56 -14.80 9.95
N ALA A 71 4.55 -13.92 10.02
CA ALA A 71 3.16 -14.28 9.81
C ALA A 71 2.91 -14.79 8.38
N ALA A 72 3.50 -14.15 7.36
CA ALA A 72 3.41 -14.57 5.97
C ALA A 72 4.08 -15.95 5.75
N ALA A 73 5.29 -16.15 6.28
CA ALA A 73 5.99 -17.43 6.20
C ALA A 73 5.21 -18.54 6.92
N PHE A 74 4.67 -18.24 8.10
CA PHE A 74 3.82 -19.15 8.84
C PHE A 74 2.54 -19.49 8.08
N ALA A 75 1.87 -18.49 7.47
CA ALA A 75 0.69 -18.68 6.64
C ALA A 75 0.96 -19.58 5.43
N ALA A 76 2.15 -19.46 4.81
CA ALA A 76 2.53 -20.29 3.67
C ALA A 76 2.94 -21.72 4.07
N ALA A 77 3.69 -21.89 5.17
CA ALA A 77 4.35 -23.15 5.53
C ALA A 77 3.52 -24.04 6.46
N ALA A 78 2.74 -23.44 7.39
CA ALA A 78 2.05 -24.20 8.43
C ALA A 78 0.82 -24.95 7.90
N PRO A 79 0.46 -26.09 8.52
CA PRO A 79 -0.80 -26.73 8.25
C PRO A 79 -1.94 -25.76 8.61
N SER A 80 -2.75 -25.55 7.67
CA SER A 80 -3.86 -24.65 7.37
C SER A 80 -4.42 -23.70 8.46
N ARG A 81 -4.72 -24.15 9.67
CA ARG A 81 -5.51 -23.32 10.62
C ARG A 81 -4.74 -22.18 11.26
N GLY A 82 -3.56 -22.45 11.80
CA GLY A 82 -2.76 -21.43 12.48
C GLY A 82 -2.28 -20.33 11.54
N GLY A 83 -1.79 -20.73 10.36
CA GLY A 83 -1.32 -19.80 9.33
C GLY A 83 -2.44 -18.91 8.78
N ALA A 84 -3.60 -19.49 8.48
CA ALA A 84 -4.76 -18.76 7.99
C ALA A 84 -5.30 -17.77 9.04
N LEU A 85 -5.31 -18.16 10.31
CA LEU A 85 -5.69 -17.28 11.42
C LEU A 85 -4.69 -16.13 11.58
N ALA A 86 -3.39 -16.41 11.54
CA ALA A 86 -2.35 -15.38 11.63
C ALA A 86 -2.46 -14.35 10.50
N LEU A 87 -2.70 -14.81 9.26
CA LEU A 87 -2.93 -13.95 8.10
C LEU A 87 -4.17 -13.07 8.31
N ALA A 88 -5.29 -13.66 8.72
CA ALA A 88 -6.54 -12.94 8.94
C ALA A 88 -6.37 -11.86 10.03
N ILE A 89 -5.73 -12.20 11.16
CA ILE A 89 -5.46 -11.26 12.25
C ILE A 89 -4.57 -10.09 11.77
N ALA A 90 -3.52 -10.38 11.00
CA ALA A 90 -2.64 -9.34 10.48
C ALA A 90 -3.41 -8.33 9.60
N TYR A 91 -4.23 -8.82 8.68
CA TYR A 91 -5.02 -7.95 7.80
C TYR A 91 -6.17 -7.24 8.52
N LEU A 92 -6.80 -7.85 9.52
CA LEU A 92 -7.77 -7.16 10.37
C LEU A 92 -7.13 -6.03 11.18
N ALA A 93 -5.90 -6.23 11.67
CA ALA A 93 -5.15 -5.18 12.34
C ALA A 93 -4.82 -4.02 11.38
N PHE A 94 -4.44 -4.31 10.13
CA PHE A 94 -4.22 -3.26 9.11
C PHE A 94 -5.52 -2.55 8.75
N ALA A 95 -6.61 -3.27 8.51
CA ALA A 95 -7.91 -2.67 8.25
C ALA A 95 -8.34 -1.75 9.40
N GLY A 96 -8.13 -2.16 10.65
CA GLY A 96 -8.37 -1.34 11.83
C GLY A 96 -7.50 -0.08 11.86
N PHE A 97 -6.21 -0.23 11.57
CA PHE A 97 -5.27 0.89 11.51
C PHE A 97 -5.62 1.87 10.40
N VAL A 98 -5.78 1.40 9.15
CA VAL A 98 -6.17 2.24 8.01
C VAL A 98 -7.54 2.89 8.23
N GLY A 99 -8.50 2.14 8.78
CA GLY A 99 -9.83 2.66 9.12
C GLY A 99 -9.78 3.75 10.18
N SER A 100 -8.92 3.63 11.20
CA SER A 100 -8.69 4.68 12.19
C SER A 100 -8.06 5.92 11.56
N MET A 101 -7.02 5.75 10.72
CA MET A 101 -6.37 6.85 10.02
C MET A 101 -7.33 7.62 9.12
N LEU A 102 -8.19 6.92 8.38
CA LEU A 102 -9.22 7.56 7.53
C LEU A 102 -10.22 8.40 8.33
N ARG A 103 -10.49 8.03 9.58
CA ARG A 103 -11.42 8.77 10.46
C ARG A 103 -10.77 9.94 11.17
N THR A 104 -9.55 9.76 11.67
CA THR A 104 -8.90 10.74 12.57
C THR A 104 -7.91 11.64 11.82
N HIS A 105 -7.28 11.13 10.76
CA HIS A 105 -6.22 11.83 10.02
C HIS A 105 -6.37 11.64 8.50
N PRO A 106 -7.48 12.09 7.89
CA PRO A 106 -7.77 11.88 6.46
C PRO A 106 -6.73 12.53 5.54
N THR A 107 -5.99 13.51 6.03
CA THR A 107 -4.92 14.22 5.31
C THR A 107 -3.52 13.66 5.60
N ALA A 108 -3.40 12.56 6.34
CA ALA A 108 -2.10 11.95 6.63
C ALA A 108 -1.33 11.63 5.35
N GLY A 109 -0.05 11.97 5.33
CA GLY A 109 0.80 11.81 4.14
C GLY A 109 1.12 10.36 3.81
N SER A 110 0.99 9.43 4.78
CA SER A 110 1.32 8.01 4.59
C SER A 110 0.50 7.09 5.49
N CYS A 111 0.06 5.94 4.96
CA CYS A 111 -0.46 4.83 5.77
C CYS A 111 0.64 3.88 6.29
N GLY A 112 1.90 4.08 5.88
CA GLY A 112 3.01 3.24 6.29
C GLY A 112 3.03 1.82 5.70
N CYS A 113 2.07 1.44 4.86
CA CYS A 113 1.97 0.09 4.30
C CYS A 113 3.06 -0.22 3.27
N ALA A 114 3.52 0.79 2.52
CA ALA A 114 4.49 0.66 1.42
C ALA A 114 5.96 0.94 1.83
N GLY A 115 6.29 0.83 3.12
CA GLY A 115 7.66 0.99 3.62
C GLY A 115 8.22 2.40 3.42
N SER A 116 9.04 2.63 2.39
CA SER A 116 9.70 3.92 2.15
C SER A 116 8.85 4.93 1.37
N LYS A 117 7.83 4.48 0.64
CA LYS A 117 6.93 5.37 -0.12
C LYS A 117 5.84 5.94 0.78
N ALA A 118 5.64 7.24 0.72
CA ALA A 118 4.53 7.91 1.38
C ALA A 118 3.25 7.70 0.53
N VAL A 119 2.46 6.70 0.88
CA VAL A 119 1.17 6.44 0.24
C VAL A 119 0.07 6.78 1.26
N PRO A 120 -0.86 7.69 0.91
CA PRO A 120 -1.90 8.10 1.85
C PRO A 120 -2.89 6.97 2.12
N PRO A 121 -3.52 6.98 3.31
CA PRO A 121 -4.60 6.06 3.60
C PRO A 121 -5.74 6.27 2.59
N SER A 122 -6.32 5.17 2.10
CA SER A 122 -7.42 5.21 1.14
C SER A 122 -8.42 4.08 1.40
N LEU A 123 -9.66 4.26 0.92
CA LEU A 123 -10.67 3.20 0.96
C LEU A 123 -10.22 1.96 0.17
N LEU A 124 -9.38 2.13 -0.85
CA LEU A 124 -8.81 1.02 -1.60
C LEU A 124 -7.94 0.13 -0.69
N HIS A 125 -7.06 0.72 0.14
CA HIS A 125 -6.27 -0.04 1.11
C HIS A 125 -7.17 -0.78 2.10
N LEU A 126 -8.16 -0.08 2.67
CA LEU A 126 -9.10 -0.69 3.61
C LEU A 126 -9.85 -1.87 2.98
N THR A 127 -10.33 -1.71 1.74
CA THR A 127 -11.03 -2.78 1.03
C THR A 127 -10.13 -3.99 0.78
N LEU A 128 -8.88 -3.76 0.38
CA LEU A 128 -7.92 -4.84 0.14
C LEU A 128 -7.58 -5.59 1.43
N ASP A 129 -7.39 -4.88 2.54
CA ASP A 129 -7.14 -5.49 3.84
C ASP A 129 -8.33 -6.36 4.28
N VAL A 130 -9.57 -5.85 4.12
CA VAL A 130 -10.79 -6.61 4.45
C VAL A 130 -10.93 -7.84 3.56
N VAL A 131 -10.69 -7.73 2.25
CA VAL A 131 -10.74 -8.86 1.31
C VAL A 131 -9.67 -9.90 1.65
N ALA A 132 -8.45 -9.47 1.97
CA ALA A 132 -7.38 -10.37 2.37
C ALA A 132 -7.68 -11.09 3.70
N ALA A 133 -8.24 -10.35 4.68
CA ALA A 133 -8.71 -10.95 5.94
C ALA A 133 -9.83 -11.98 5.68
N ALA A 134 -10.81 -11.65 4.84
CA ALA A 134 -11.89 -12.55 4.46
C ALA A 134 -11.37 -13.81 3.77
N ALA A 135 -10.37 -13.68 2.88
CA ALA A 135 -9.71 -14.82 2.25
C ALA A 135 -9.05 -15.73 3.29
N GLY A 136 -8.34 -15.15 4.27
CA GLY A 136 -7.74 -15.90 5.39
C GLY A 136 -8.79 -16.65 6.21
N LEU A 137 -9.88 -15.99 6.60
CA LEU A 137 -10.97 -16.59 7.36
C LEU A 137 -11.70 -17.70 6.58
N THR A 138 -11.96 -17.48 5.29
CA THR A 138 -12.60 -18.48 4.43
C THR A 138 -11.69 -19.70 4.25
N TYR A 139 -10.38 -19.47 4.03
CA TYR A 139 -9.40 -20.54 3.92
C TYR A 139 -9.29 -21.37 5.22
N LEU A 140 -9.36 -20.67 6.37
CA LEU A 140 -9.44 -21.29 7.69
C LEU A 140 -10.68 -22.19 7.83
N ALA A 141 -11.86 -21.67 7.46
CA ALA A 141 -13.14 -22.37 7.57
C ALA A 141 -13.18 -23.61 6.66
N LEU A 142 -12.61 -23.52 5.46
CA LEU A 142 -12.55 -24.60 4.49
C LEU A 142 -11.42 -25.61 4.75
N HIS A 143 -10.59 -25.40 5.77
CA HIS A 143 -9.44 -26.27 6.07
C HIS A 143 -8.48 -26.41 4.87
N GLY A 144 -8.17 -25.30 4.20
CA GLY A 144 -7.32 -25.28 3.03
C GLY A 144 -5.94 -25.93 3.28
N PRO A 145 -5.30 -26.54 2.26
CA PRO A 145 -4.00 -27.20 2.38
C PRO A 145 -2.85 -26.19 2.59
N SER A 146 -1.70 -26.65 3.09
CA SER A 146 -0.49 -25.82 3.09
C SER A 146 -0.03 -25.52 1.64
N ALA A 147 0.77 -24.45 1.45
CA ALA A 147 1.29 -24.09 0.13
C ALA A 147 1.99 -25.26 -0.54
N ARG A 148 2.82 -26.00 0.22
CA ARG A 148 3.55 -27.17 -0.30
C ARG A 148 2.60 -28.23 -0.88
N VAL A 149 1.52 -28.55 -0.17
CA VAL A 149 0.55 -29.56 -0.62
C VAL A 149 -0.23 -29.04 -1.82
N TRP A 150 -0.65 -27.77 -1.77
CA TRP A 150 -1.42 -27.15 -2.87
C TRP A 150 -0.59 -27.08 -4.16
N PHE A 151 0.65 -26.56 -4.11
CA PHE A 151 1.51 -26.49 -5.29
C PHE A 151 1.93 -27.88 -5.80
N ALA A 152 2.18 -28.85 -4.91
CA ALA A 152 2.44 -30.22 -5.32
C ALA A 152 1.26 -30.85 -6.07
N GLY A 153 0.03 -30.53 -5.66
CA GLY A 153 -1.20 -30.97 -6.34
C GLY A 153 -1.37 -30.39 -7.75
N LEU A 154 -0.82 -29.20 -8.01
CA LEU A 154 -0.87 -28.54 -9.33
C LEU A 154 0.11 -29.17 -10.35
N GLY A 155 1.14 -29.89 -9.91
CA GLY A 155 2.18 -30.46 -10.78
C GLY A 155 2.79 -29.43 -11.72
N TRP A 156 2.80 -29.68 -13.04
CA TRP A 156 3.30 -28.75 -14.06
C TRP A 156 2.49 -27.45 -14.15
N GLY A 157 1.25 -27.42 -13.67
CA GLY A 157 0.41 -26.21 -13.57
C GLY A 157 0.90 -25.22 -12.53
N SER A 158 1.83 -25.59 -11.64
CA SER A 158 2.37 -24.71 -10.60
C SER A 158 3.12 -23.49 -11.15
N ALA A 159 3.86 -23.67 -12.26
CA ALA A 159 4.66 -22.59 -12.86
C ALA A 159 3.81 -21.41 -13.37
N PRO A 160 2.78 -21.60 -14.20
CA PRO A 160 1.91 -20.49 -14.63
C PRO A 160 1.11 -19.90 -13.48
N VAL A 161 0.71 -20.68 -12.47
CA VAL A 161 0.02 -20.15 -11.29
C VAL A 161 0.95 -19.26 -10.47
N LEU A 162 2.19 -19.66 -10.23
CA LEU A 162 3.19 -18.84 -9.55
C LEU A 162 3.48 -17.54 -10.33
N ALA A 163 3.65 -17.63 -11.64
CA ALA A 163 3.86 -16.47 -12.49
C ALA A 163 2.64 -15.51 -12.41
N GLY A 164 1.43 -16.06 -12.44
CA GLY A 164 0.19 -15.30 -12.27
C GLY A 164 0.09 -14.61 -10.91
N LEU A 165 0.45 -15.28 -9.82
CA LEU A 165 0.46 -14.71 -8.48
C LEU A 165 1.50 -13.57 -8.35
N VAL A 166 2.70 -13.75 -8.90
CA VAL A 166 3.75 -12.72 -8.91
C VAL A 166 3.27 -11.51 -9.71
N LEU A 167 2.72 -11.71 -10.90
CA LEU A 167 2.20 -10.64 -11.74
C LEU A 167 1.02 -9.92 -11.07
N ALA A 168 0.07 -10.67 -10.50
CA ALA A 168 -1.07 -10.08 -9.78
C ALA A 168 -0.59 -9.28 -8.55
N GLY A 169 0.37 -9.80 -7.80
CA GLY A 169 0.98 -9.09 -6.68
C GLY A 169 1.68 -7.80 -7.11
N TRP A 170 2.45 -7.85 -8.19
CA TRP A 170 3.10 -6.67 -8.76
C TRP A 170 2.07 -5.62 -9.21
N LEU A 171 1.07 -6.00 -9.99
CA LEU A 171 0.01 -5.11 -10.45
C LEU A 171 -0.74 -4.50 -9.27
N LEU A 172 -1.04 -5.28 -8.25
CA LEU A 172 -1.72 -4.79 -7.06
C LEU A 172 -0.87 -3.75 -6.31
N VAL A 173 0.44 -3.98 -6.16
CA VAL A 173 1.36 -2.97 -5.57
C VAL A 173 1.34 -1.69 -6.39
N VAL A 174 1.43 -1.77 -7.72
CA VAL A 174 1.37 -0.59 -8.60
C VAL A 174 0.03 0.14 -8.43
N VAL A 175 -1.09 -0.57 -8.48
CA VAL A 175 -2.43 0.03 -8.31
C VAL A 175 -2.55 0.74 -6.96
N VAL A 176 -2.13 0.10 -5.89
CA VAL A 176 -2.24 0.65 -4.53
C VAL A 176 -1.34 1.88 -4.32
N THR A 177 -0.16 1.91 -4.96
CA THR A 177 0.80 3.01 -4.81
C THR A 177 0.53 4.17 -5.75
N GLU A 178 0.17 3.92 -7.00
CA GLU A 178 0.10 4.94 -8.05
C GLU A 178 -1.31 5.51 -8.24
N VAL A 179 -2.37 4.69 -8.13
CA VAL A 179 -3.75 5.15 -8.38
C VAL A 179 -4.20 6.25 -7.40
N PRO A 180 -3.95 6.16 -6.07
CA PRO A 180 -4.36 7.24 -5.16
C PRO A 180 -3.60 8.55 -5.41
N ALA A 181 -2.35 8.48 -5.87
CA ALA A 181 -1.57 9.66 -6.22
C ALA A 181 -2.09 10.30 -7.51
N ALA A 182 -2.33 9.50 -8.55
CA ALA A 182 -2.90 9.96 -9.81
C ALA A 182 -4.31 10.56 -9.62
N TRP A 183 -5.16 9.90 -8.82
CA TRP A 183 -6.51 10.39 -8.54
C TRP A 183 -6.51 11.78 -7.89
N ARG A 184 -5.61 12.03 -6.93
CA ARG A 184 -5.49 13.36 -6.29
C ARG A 184 -4.95 14.43 -7.23
N ALA A 185 -4.08 14.06 -8.16
CA ALA A 185 -3.61 14.99 -9.18
C ALA A 185 -4.73 15.41 -10.15
N TRP A 186 -5.72 14.54 -10.35
CA TRP A 186 -6.88 14.77 -11.23
C TRP A 186 -8.05 15.49 -10.54
N THR A 187 -8.18 15.36 -9.22
CA THR A 187 -9.22 16.00 -8.42
C THR A 187 -8.59 17.13 -7.61
N PRO A 188 -8.44 18.35 -8.17
CA PRO A 188 -7.97 19.50 -7.42
C PRO A 188 -8.92 19.73 -6.23
N PRO A 189 -8.40 20.15 -5.06
CA PRO A 189 -9.23 20.42 -3.89
C PRO A 189 -10.34 21.41 -4.28
N ALA A 190 -11.58 21.02 -3.99
CA ALA A 190 -12.74 21.89 -4.16
C ALA A 190 -12.48 23.16 -3.34
N GLY A 191 -12.39 24.31 -4.00
CA GLY A 191 -12.11 25.59 -3.34
C GLY A 191 -10.84 26.32 -3.81
N HIS A 192 -10.10 25.78 -4.74
CA HIS A 192 -9.18 26.62 -5.53
C HIS A 192 -9.99 27.30 -6.63
N ASP A 193 -10.76 28.33 -6.23
CA ASP A 193 -11.11 29.34 -7.20
C ASP A 193 -9.79 29.81 -7.82
N PRO A 194 -9.65 29.78 -9.17
CA PRO A 194 -8.47 30.32 -9.79
C PRO A 194 -8.34 31.76 -9.30
N VAL A 195 -7.25 32.04 -8.56
CA VAL A 195 -6.98 33.42 -8.13
C VAL A 195 -7.14 34.28 -9.38
N PRO A 196 -8.07 35.27 -9.37
CA PRO A 196 -8.32 36.10 -10.53
C PRO A 196 -6.98 36.61 -11.05
N HIS A 197 -6.78 36.57 -12.36
CA HIS A 197 -5.49 36.94 -12.98
C HIS A 197 -4.99 38.31 -12.54
N GLU A 198 -5.90 39.16 -12.08
CA GLU A 198 -5.65 40.52 -11.60
C GLU A 198 -4.87 40.54 -10.27
N ASP A 199 -5.07 39.55 -9.39
CA ASP A 199 -4.38 39.51 -8.09
C ASP A 199 -2.98 38.89 -8.16
N ARG A 200 -2.62 38.24 -9.26
CA ARG A 200 -1.28 37.64 -9.41
C ARG A 200 -0.14 38.67 -9.40
N HIS A 201 -0.43 39.88 -9.90
CA HIS A 201 0.56 40.96 -9.89
C HIS A 201 0.80 41.49 -8.48
N LEU A 202 -0.27 41.59 -7.67
CA LEU A 202 -0.16 42.05 -6.28
C LEU A 202 0.61 41.07 -5.41
N VAL A 203 0.34 39.76 -5.55
CA VAL A 203 1.05 38.72 -4.78
C VAL A 203 2.52 38.63 -5.19
N ALA A 204 2.84 38.86 -6.47
CA ALA A 204 4.23 38.87 -6.94
C ALA A 204 5.00 40.11 -6.45
N GLU A 205 4.35 41.27 -6.39
CA GLU A 205 4.96 42.51 -5.86
C GLU A 205 5.21 42.41 -4.35
N ASP A 206 4.25 41.86 -3.59
CA ASP A 206 4.41 41.60 -2.16
C ASP A 206 5.53 40.60 -1.87
N ALA A 207 5.63 39.49 -2.65
CA ALA A 207 6.71 38.53 -2.50
C ALA A 207 8.08 39.13 -2.81
N LEU A 208 8.18 40.01 -3.80
CA LEU A 208 9.39 40.71 -4.14
C LEU A 208 9.75 41.79 -3.07
N SER A 209 8.75 42.42 -2.49
CA SER A 209 8.95 43.40 -1.37
C SER A 209 9.45 42.71 -0.11
N ILE A 210 8.91 41.53 0.24
CA ILE A 210 9.34 40.72 1.39
C ILE A 210 10.76 40.18 1.17
N ALA A 211 11.14 39.88 -0.08
CA ALA A 211 12.48 39.42 -0.42
C ALA A 211 13.51 40.56 -0.46
N GLY A 212 13.12 41.84 -0.22
CA GLY A 212 14.02 43.00 -0.23
C GLY A 212 14.55 43.36 -1.63
N ILE A 213 13.91 42.84 -2.69
CA ILE A 213 14.31 43.10 -4.08
C ILE A 213 13.38 44.20 -4.63
N GLY A 214 13.42 45.40 -4.04
CA GLY A 214 12.72 46.56 -4.57
C GLY A 214 13.48 47.18 -5.75
N PRO A 215 12.75 47.82 -6.71
CA PRO A 215 13.37 48.51 -7.82
C PRO A 215 14.15 49.73 -7.32
N GLY A 216 15.42 49.54 -6.98
CA GLY A 216 16.27 50.59 -6.45
C GLY A 216 17.48 50.15 -5.64
N HIS A 217 17.62 48.87 -5.33
CA HIS A 217 18.83 48.41 -4.67
C HIS A 217 19.96 48.26 -5.69
N PRO A 218 21.07 49.04 -5.55
CA PRO A 218 22.26 48.82 -6.34
C PRO A 218 22.79 47.40 -6.05
N SER A 219 23.11 46.69 -7.07
CA SER A 219 23.60 45.31 -7.11
C SER A 219 24.59 45.02 -5.99
N LEU A 220 24.15 44.33 -4.93
CA LEU A 220 24.99 43.64 -3.96
C LEU A 220 25.49 42.30 -4.53
N TRP A 221 26.13 42.34 -5.68
CA TRP A 221 27.00 41.25 -6.11
C TRP A 221 28.45 41.77 -5.98
N PRO A 222 29.18 41.45 -4.91
CA PRO A 222 30.60 41.69 -4.88
C PRO A 222 31.25 40.71 -5.86
N GLY A 223 31.70 41.27 -7.01
CA GLY A 223 32.84 40.80 -7.74
C GLY A 223 33.02 39.32 -7.98
N VAL A 224 32.43 38.80 -9.06
CA VAL A 224 33.11 37.73 -9.80
C VAL A 224 34.30 38.40 -10.49
N GLY A 225 35.41 38.48 -9.78
CA GLY A 225 36.68 38.91 -10.29
C GLY A 225 37.13 37.97 -11.40
N ALA A 226 37.19 38.49 -12.59
CA ALA A 226 37.90 37.94 -13.71
C ALA A 226 39.38 37.72 -13.33
N ASN A 227 39.79 36.48 -13.09
CA ASN A 227 41.18 36.07 -13.22
C ASN A 227 41.45 35.66 -14.65
N ALA A 228 41.71 36.65 -15.50
CA ALA A 228 42.37 36.47 -16.79
C ALA A 228 43.89 36.52 -16.52
N GLY A 229 44.56 35.42 -16.83
CA GLY A 229 45.86 35.24 -17.41
C GLY A 229 47.05 35.95 -16.80
N ALA A 230 48.12 35.18 -16.56
CA ALA A 230 49.46 35.47 -17.10
C ALA A 230 50.35 34.23 -16.89
N SER A 231 50.70 33.64 -17.95
CA SER A 231 51.95 33.02 -18.39
C SER A 231 53.19 33.38 -17.56
N GLY A 232 53.98 32.34 -17.23
CA GLY A 232 55.33 32.34 -16.70
C GLY A 232 55.83 30.92 -16.54
#